data_aaac691feaf8320d21244f08a36bf1d3
#
_entry.id   aaac691feaf8320d21244f08a36bf1d3
#
_cell.length_a   1.000
_cell.length_b   1.000
_cell.length_c   1.000
_cell.angle_alpha   90.00
_cell.angle_beta   90.00
_cell.angle_gamma   90.00
#
_symmetry.space_group_name_H-M   'P 1'
#
loop_
_entity.id
_entity.type
_entity.pdbx_description
1 polymer ?
#
loop_
_entity_poly.entity_id
_entity_poly.type
_entity_poly.pdbx_seq_one_letter_code
_entity_poly.pdbx_strand_id
1 'polypeptide(L)'
;MPSFKQRLASIDVFRALTMFLMIFVNDLWSLTNIPLWLEHTQAAEDGMGLADVVFPVFLFIVGLSIPFAIGNRWSKGASQTNILGHILVRSLALLVMGLFHVNLESYNSEAALLSKQLWEILLTISFFLIWLDYAPALSKQKKYALQGIGIALLAFLAIVYKGGETGNTVWLKPHWWGILGLIGWSYLLSSLVFLFSKGKLPILISALVFFILFNIAAHAGWLHWLEPIRPYIWITGNGSSPALTMAGIVTAVLYSSLAEKGKYKVCFMLLLAFGVIMLAGGFAIRPLGGISKIRATPSWVMICTGISILFFTALIWLIDRKNKQNWFLIIKPAGTSTLTAYLLPYIVYPLYVLIGISFPAFLLNGIAGLIKSLLFALLIILLTGLLEKWRIRLKI
;
A
#
# COMPACT_ATOMS: atom_id res chain seq x y z
N MET A 1 19.79 -4.45 -20.17
CA MET A 1 18.80 -4.38 -19.06
C MET A 1 18.74 -5.72 -18.38
N PRO A 2 18.59 -5.79 -17.04
CA PRO A 2 18.33 -7.07 -16.37
C PRO A 2 17.05 -7.70 -16.94
N SER A 3 17.05 -9.02 -17.06
CA SER A 3 15.89 -9.76 -17.55
C SER A 3 14.91 -9.98 -16.40
N PHE A 4 13.88 -9.14 -16.26
CA PHE A 4 12.80 -9.31 -15.27
C PHE A 4 11.80 -10.40 -15.68
N LYS A 5 12.29 -11.50 -16.29
CA LYS A 5 11.42 -12.54 -16.87
C LYS A 5 10.77 -13.45 -15.82
N GLN A 6 11.39 -13.62 -14.67
CA GLN A 6 10.92 -14.57 -13.65
C GLN A 6 10.26 -13.85 -12.48
N ARG A 7 9.01 -14.18 -12.22
CA ARG A 7 8.29 -13.71 -11.03
C ARG A 7 8.91 -14.36 -9.78
N LEU A 8 9.32 -13.55 -8.81
CA LEU A 8 9.91 -14.04 -7.57
C LEU A 8 8.79 -14.42 -6.58
N ALA A 9 8.82 -15.68 -6.11
CA ALA A 9 7.86 -16.15 -5.12
C ALA A 9 8.01 -15.39 -3.79
N SER A 10 9.22 -14.97 -3.43
CA SER A 10 9.47 -14.14 -2.25
C SER A 10 8.71 -12.82 -2.24
N ILE A 11 8.52 -12.16 -3.40
CA ILE A 11 7.73 -10.92 -3.50
C ILE A 11 6.24 -11.20 -3.22
N ASP A 12 5.71 -12.30 -3.75
CA ASP A 12 4.30 -12.67 -3.52
C ASP A 12 4.05 -13.03 -2.06
N VAL A 13 4.98 -13.79 -1.44
CA VAL A 13 4.91 -14.13 -0.01
C VAL A 13 5.05 -12.86 0.84
N PHE A 14 5.99 -11.97 0.51
CA PHE A 14 6.17 -10.71 1.23
C PHE A 14 4.90 -9.86 1.20
N ARG A 15 4.27 -9.76 0.02
CA ARG A 15 3.00 -9.05 -0.14
C ARG A 15 1.87 -9.70 0.67
N ALA A 16 1.80 -11.03 0.67
CA ALA A 16 0.81 -11.77 1.43
C ALA A 16 0.95 -11.56 2.94
N LEU A 17 2.17 -11.66 3.47
CA LEU A 17 2.48 -11.38 4.87
C LEU A 17 2.15 -9.94 5.26
N THR A 18 2.57 -8.98 4.44
CA THR A 18 2.34 -7.57 4.72
C THR A 18 0.85 -7.23 4.68
N MET A 19 0.08 -7.82 3.75
CA MET A 19 -1.37 -7.62 3.70
C MET A 19 -2.08 -8.28 4.89
N PHE A 20 -1.65 -9.48 5.31
CA PHE A 20 -2.15 -10.11 6.53
C PHE A 20 -1.92 -9.21 7.75
N LEU A 21 -0.70 -8.70 7.91
CA LEU A 21 -0.36 -7.78 9.00
C LEU A 21 -1.14 -6.46 8.88
N MET A 22 -1.38 -5.96 7.68
CA MET A 22 -2.15 -4.71 7.47
C MET A 22 -3.59 -4.86 7.94
N ILE A 23 -4.25 -5.98 7.61
CA ILE A 23 -5.62 -6.25 8.09
C ILE A 23 -5.61 -6.42 9.61
N PHE A 24 -4.62 -7.14 10.16
CA PHE A 24 -4.47 -7.34 11.59
C PHE A 24 -4.28 -6.02 12.35
N VAL A 25 -3.30 -5.20 11.97
CA VAL A 25 -3.04 -3.93 12.68
C VAL A 25 -4.17 -2.91 12.51
N ASN A 26 -4.90 -2.96 11.38
CA ASN A 26 -6.07 -2.12 11.18
C ASN A 26 -7.26 -2.53 12.06
N ASP A 27 -7.32 -3.76 12.57
CA ASP A 27 -8.37 -4.21 13.50
C ASP A 27 -8.06 -3.86 14.97
N LEU A 28 -6.81 -3.49 15.28
CA LEU A 28 -6.39 -3.18 16.66
C LEU A 28 -7.06 -1.93 17.25
N TRP A 29 -7.55 -1.01 16.41
CA TRP A 29 -8.22 0.22 16.87
C TRP A 29 -9.43 -0.03 17.78
N SER A 30 -10.02 -1.24 17.69
CA SER A 30 -11.17 -1.64 18.50
C SER A 30 -10.78 -2.26 19.85
N LEU A 31 -9.49 -2.47 20.10
CA LEU A 31 -8.98 -3.18 21.26
C LEU A 31 -8.52 -2.24 22.36
N THR A 32 -8.58 -2.74 23.60
CA THR A 32 -8.02 -2.10 24.79
C THR A 32 -7.01 -3.02 25.47
N ASN A 33 -6.11 -2.45 26.29
CA ASN A 33 -5.10 -3.19 27.07
C ASN A 33 -4.23 -4.13 26.24
N ILE A 34 -3.81 -3.68 25.05
CA ILE A 34 -2.84 -4.37 24.19
C ILE A 34 -1.45 -3.73 24.31
N PRO A 35 -0.38 -4.45 23.97
CA PRO A 35 0.97 -3.91 24.03
C PRO A 35 1.17 -2.70 23.10
N LEU A 36 1.66 -1.57 23.62
CA LEU A 36 1.84 -0.31 22.89
C LEU A 36 2.71 -0.47 21.62
N TRP A 37 3.68 -1.41 21.62
CA TRP A 37 4.52 -1.64 20.45
C TRP A 37 3.78 -2.24 19.24
N LEU A 38 2.52 -2.67 19.40
CA LEU A 38 1.66 -3.10 18.29
C LEU A 38 0.93 -1.93 17.65
N GLU A 39 0.65 -0.87 18.40
CA GLU A 39 -0.19 0.25 18.01
C GLU A 39 0.56 1.31 17.21
N HIS A 40 -0.19 2.31 16.76
CA HIS A 40 0.38 3.53 16.21
C HIS A 40 0.91 4.44 17.31
N THR A 41 2.15 4.91 17.12
CA THR A 41 2.74 5.93 18.00
C THR A 41 2.13 7.30 17.70
N GLN A 42 1.89 8.11 18.73
CA GLN A 42 1.32 9.45 18.58
C GLN A 42 2.27 10.39 17.82
N ALA A 43 1.69 11.44 17.19
CA ALA A 43 2.48 12.37 16.37
C ALA A 43 3.59 13.09 17.17
N ALA A 44 3.38 13.38 18.45
CA ALA A 44 4.33 14.06 19.33
C ALA A 44 5.42 13.13 19.87
N GLU A 45 5.22 11.82 19.83
CA GLU A 45 6.15 10.84 20.37
C GLU A 45 7.28 10.53 19.40
N ASP A 46 8.43 10.18 19.95
CA ASP A 46 9.61 9.72 19.21
C ASP A 46 9.72 8.20 19.28
N GLY A 47 9.02 7.53 18.38
CA GLY A 47 8.96 6.07 18.34
C GLY A 47 8.13 5.55 17.16
N MET A 48 8.03 4.23 17.08
CA MET A 48 7.16 3.54 16.15
C MET A 48 6.74 2.17 16.68
N GLY A 49 5.48 1.83 16.48
CA GLY A 49 4.95 0.49 16.70
C GLY A 49 4.94 -0.37 15.44
N LEU A 50 4.49 -1.61 15.56
CA LEU A 50 4.32 -2.51 14.41
C LEU A 50 3.40 -1.89 13.34
N ALA A 51 2.31 -1.27 13.75
CA ALA A 51 1.35 -0.62 12.85
C ALA A 51 1.99 0.52 12.02
N ASP A 52 3.08 1.13 12.50
CA ASP A 52 3.82 2.17 11.79
C ASP A 52 4.81 1.62 10.77
N VAL A 53 5.12 0.32 10.83
CA VAL A 53 6.05 -0.35 9.92
C VAL A 53 5.32 -1.00 8.73
N VAL A 54 4.08 -1.49 8.93
CA VAL A 54 3.38 -2.30 7.92
C VAL A 54 3.12 -1.54 6.62
N PHE A 55 2.65 -0.30 6.70
CA PHE A 55 2.36 0.50 5.50
C PHE A 55 3.62 0.87 4.69
N PRO A 56 4.73 1.38 5.28
CA PRO A 56 5.97 1.60 4.54
C PRO A 56 6.55 0.33 3.90
N VAL A 57 6.45 -0.83 4.57
CA VAL A 57 6.80 -2.13 3.97
C VAL A 57 5.96 -2.40 2.73
N PHE A 58 4.66 -2.08 2.75
CA PHE A 58 3.80 -2.23 1.58
C PHE A 58 4.23 -1.33 0.42
N LEU A 59 4.59 -0.06 0.67
CA LEU A 59 5.13 0.84 -0.35
C LEU A 59 6.44 0.31 -0.96
N PHE A 60 7.32 -0.24 -0.13
CA PHE A 60 8.54 -0.89 -0.59
C PHE A 60 8.23 -2.08 -1.52
N ILE A 61 7.23 -2.91 -1.19
CA ILE A 61 6.78 -4.04 -2.02
C ILE A 61 6.16 -3.57 -3.35
N VAL A 62 5.43 -2.46 -3.34
CA VAL A 62 4.98 -1.82 -4.59
C VAL A 62 6.19 -1.51 -5.47
N GLY A 63 7.24 -0.93 -4.89
CA GLY A 63 8.51 -0.67 -5.57
C GLY A 63 9.18 -1.93 -6.09
N LEU A 64 9.30 -2.99 -5.27
CA LEU A 64 9.83 -4.29 -5.71
C LEU A 64 9.11 -4.84 -6.94
N SER A 65 7.81 -4.57 -7.07
CA SER A 65 6.96 -5.13 -8.12
C SER A 65 7.05 -4.38 -9.45
N ILE A 66 7.37 -3.08 -9.44
CA ILE A 66 7.39 -2.20 -10.63
C ILE A 66 8.36 -2.71 -11.72
N PRO A 67 9.64 -3.04 -11.44
CA PRO A 67 10.57 -3.53 -12.45
C PRO A 67 10.09 -4.79 -13.15
N PHE A 68 9.49 -5.73 -12.41
CA PHE A 68 8.96 -6.97 -12.98
C PHE A 68 7.71 -6.72 -13.83
N ALA A 69 6.80 -5.84 -13.39
CA ALA A 69 5.61 -5.49 -14.14
C ALA A 69 5.93 -4.78 -15.46
N ILE A 70 6.79 -3.78 -15.43
CA ILE A 70 7.21 -3.02 -16.63
C ILE A 70 8.11 -3.87 -17.51
N GLY A 71 9.08 -4.60 -16.93
CA GLY A 71 9.98 -5.49 -17.66
C GLY A 71 9.25 -6.60 -18.42
N ASN A 72 8.22 -7.20 -17.83
CA ASN A 72 7.36 -8.19 -18.51
C ASN A 72 6.59 -7.57 -19.70
N ARG A 73 6.21 -6.28 -19.63
CA ARG A 73 5.58 -5.59 -20.77
C ARG A 73 6.56 -5.29 -21.87
N TRP A 74 7.77 -4.84 -21.54
CA TRP A 74 8.85 -4.67 -22.52
C TRP A 74 9.21 -5.98 -23.23
N SER A 75 9.32 -7.09 -22.48
CA SER A 75 9.63 -8.39 -23.08
C SER A 75 8.54 -8.92 -24.01
N LYS A 76 7.30 -8.43 -23.88
CA LYS A 76 6.17 -8.71 -24.78
C LYS A 76 6.05 -7.70 -25.93
N GLY A 77 7.02 -6.80 -26.12
CA GLY A 77 7.06 -5.83 -27.20
C GLY A 77 6.12 -4.60 -27.00
N ALA A 78 5.64 -4.35 -25.77
CA ALA A 78 4.81 -3.19 -25.53
C ALA A 78 5.60 -1.88 -25.72
N SER A 79 5.01 -0.92 -26.45
CA SER A 79 5.60 0.41 -26.64
C SER A 79 5.65 1.20 -25.32
N GLN A 80 6.57 2.15 -25.26
CA GLN A 80 6.71 3.02 -24.09
C GLN A 80 5.41 3.77 -23.78
N THR A 81 4.69 4.22 -24.82
CA THR A 81 3.39 4.90 -24.70
C THR A 81 2.33 3.98 -24.10
N ASN A 82 2.26 2.71 -24.52
CA ASN A 82 1.32 1.75 -23.94
C ASN A 82 1.61 1.49 -22.46
N ILE A 83 2.89 1.41 -22.07
CA ILE A 83 3.28 1.24 -20.67
C ILE A 83 2.91 2.48 -19.86
N LEU A 84 3.18 3.67 -20.39
CA LEU A 84 2.80 4.94 -19.77
C LEU A 84 1.29 5.03 -19.55
N GLY A 85 0.49 4.71 -20.58
CA GLY A 85 -0.97 4.67 -20.47
C GLY A 85 -1.45 3.75 -19.34
N HIS A 86 -0.83 2.57 -19.21
CA HIS A 86 -1.16 1.64 -18.13
C HIS A 86 -0.77 2.18 -16.74
N ILE A 87 0.40 2.82 -16.62
CA ILE A 87 0.82 3.47 -15.36
C ILE A 87 -0.21 4.53 -14.96
N LEU A 88 -0.61 5.41 -15.91
CA LEU A 88 -1.59 6.47 -15.65
C LEU A 88 -2.95 5.94 -15.23
N VAL A 89 -3.49 4.95 -15.95
CA VAL A 89 -4.80 4.34 -15.64
C VAL A 89 -4.79 3.68 -14.25
N ARG A 90 -3.71 2.95 -13.92
CA ARG A 90 -3.57 2.33 -12.62
C ARG A 90 -3.45 3.35 -11.49
N SER A 91 -2.65 4.40 -11.71
CA SER A 91 -2.51 5.48 -10.73
C SER A 91 -3.84 6.20 -10.50
N LEU A 92 -4.56 6.52 -11.59
CA LEU A 92 -5.87 7.17 -11.51
C LEU A 92 -6.87 6.31 -10.72
N ALA A 93 -6.91 5.00 -10.97
CA ALA A 93 -7.78 4.10 -10.22
C ALA A 93 -7.49 4.14 -8.70
N LEU A 94 -6.22 4.09 -8.32
CA LEU A 94 -5.81 4.16 -6.91
C LEU A 94 -6.11 5.53 -6.28
N LEU A 95 -5.92 6.61 -7.04
CA LEU A 95 -6.23 7.98 -6.58
C LEU A 95 -7.73 8.19 -6.38
N VAL A 96 -8.56 7.69 -7.30
CA VAL A 96 -10.03 7.73 -7.17
C VAL A 96 -10.47 6.93 -5.95
N MET A 97 -10.02 5.69 -5.80
CA MET A 97 -10.34 4.87 -4.61
C MET A 97 -9.87 5.56 -3.33
N GLY A 98 -8.66 6.13 -3.33
CA GLY A 98 -8.09 6.84 -2.18
C GLY A 98 -8.88 8.09 -1.80
N LEU A 99 -9.33 8.87 -2.78
CA LEU A 99 -10.17 10.04 -2.55
C LEU A 99 -11.46 9.67 -1.80
N PHE A 100 -12.16 8.65 -2.26
CA PHE A 100 -13.40 8.23 -1.61
C PHE A 100 -13.17 7.64 -0.22
N HIS A 101 -12.16 6.77 -0.07
CA HIS A 101 -11.88 6.10 1.21
C HIS A 101 -11.46 7.08 2.31
N VAL A 102 -10.61 8.06 2.01
CA VAL A 102 -10.17 9.01 3.02
C VAL A 102 -11.30 9.90 3.53
N ASN A 103 -12.30 10.17 2.68
CA ASN A 103 -13.48 10.95 3.07
C ASN A 103 -14.45 10.18 3.97
N LEU A 104 -14.31 8.85 4.14
CA LEU A 104 -15.04 8.07 5.14
C LEU A 104 -14.77 8.54 6.58
N GLU A 105 -13.58 9.08 6.84
CA GLU A 105 -13.22 9.53 8.19
C GLU A 105 -14.00 10.77 8.63
N SER A 106 -14.32 11.65 7.70
CA SER A 106 -15.10 12.86 7.94
C SER A 106 -16.58 12.73 7.55
N TYR A 107 -17.08 11.51 7.26
CA TYR A 107 -18.46 11.30 6.84
C TYR A 107 -19.46 11.66 7.94
N ASN A 108 -20.43 12.54 7.64
CA ASN A 108 -21.47 12.97 8.55
C ASN A 108 -22.79 12.22 8.27
N SER A 109 -23.09 11.21 9.08
CA SER A 109 -24.31 10.40 8.93
C SER A 109 -25.60 11.15 9.24
N GLU A 110 -25.56 12.23 10.04
CA GLU A 110 -26.75 13.01 10.38
C GLU A 110 -27.19 13.93 9.25
N ALA A 111 -26.21 14.48 8.52
CA ALA A 111 -26.46 15.41 7.41
C ALA A 111 -26.59 14.70 6.04
N ALA A 112 -26.11 13.46 5.93
CA ALA A 112 -26.09 12.71 4.68
C ALA A 112 -27.41 11.94 4.45
N LEU A 113 -27.71 11.68 3.17
CA LEU A 113 -28.87 10.88 2.75
C LEU A 113 -28.76 9.40 3.17
N LEU A 114 -27.57 8.86 3.16
CA LEU A 114 -27.28 7.46 3.46
C LEU A 114 -26.57 7.35 4.82
N SER A 115 -26.77 6.23 5.54
CA SER A 115 -25.91 5.91 6.66
C SER A 115 -24.46 5.68 6.18
N LYS A 116 -23.46 5.94 7.04
CA LYS A 116 -22.05 5.70 6.74
C LYS A 116 -21.82 4.27 6.26
N GLN A 117 -22.44 3.30 6.92
CA GLN A 117 -22.31 1.88 6.62
C GLN A 117 -22.82 1.53 5.22
N LEU A 118 -23.98 2.05 4.85
CA LEU A 118 -24.55 1.81 3.53
C LEU A 118 -23.72 2.49 2.44
N TRP A 119 -23.26 3.72 2.67
CA TRP A 119 -22.41 4.45 1.75
C TRP A 119 -21.09 3.70 1.50
N GLU A 120 -20.46 3.16 2.55
CA GLU A 120 -19.20 2.41 2.51
C GLU A 120 -19.34 1.09 1.74
N ILE A 121 -20.42 0.33 1.96
CA ILE A 121 -20.72 -0.89 1.22
C ILE A 121 -20.95 -0.59 -0.26
N LEU A 122 -21.81 0.39 -0.57
CA LEU A 122 -22.10 0.76 -1.96
C LEU A 122 -20.86 1.29 -2.69
N LEU A 123 -20.01 2.05 -1.98
CA LEU A 123 -18.71 2.49 -2.49
C LEU A 123 -17.85 1.30 -2.90
N THR A 124 -17.70 0.34 -1.99
CA THR A 124 -16.88 -0.85 -2.25
C THR A 124 -17.45 -1.68 -3.40
N ILE A 125 -18.78 -1.85 -3.47
CA ILE A 125 -19.45 -2.51 -4.58
C ILE A 125 -19.17 -1.77 -5.90
N SER A 126 -19.21 -0.42 -5.91
CA SER A 126 -18.92 0.35 -7.12
C SER A 126 -17.49 0.09 -7.62
N PHE A 127 -16.50 0.00 -6.72
CA PHE A 127 -15.13 -0.34 -7.06
C PHE A 127 -15.03 -1.74 -7.67
N PHE A 128 -15.73 -2.72 -7.10
CA PHE A 128 -15.79 -4.06 -7.69
C PHE A 128 -16.41 -4.03 -9.10
N LEU A 129 -17.52 -3.33 -9.30
CA LEU A 129 -18.14 -3.23 -10.61
C LEU A 129 -17.24 -2.57 -11.67
N ILE A 130 -16.45 -1.56 -11.31
CA ILE A 130 -15.58 -0.84 -12.26
C ILE A 130 -14.33 -1.66 -12.59
N TRP A 131 -13.66 -2.26 -11.59
CA TRP A 131 -12.33 -2.86 -11.74
C TRP A 131 -12.28 -4.39 -11.54
N LEU A 132 -13.42 -5.09 -11.69
CA LEU A 132 -13.46 -6.55 -11.61
C LEU A 132 -12.62 -7.20 -12.71
N ASP A 133 -11.93 -8.31 -12.40
CA ASP A 133 -11.29 -9.19 -13.40
C ASP A 133 -12.38 -10.00 -14.13
N TYR A 134 -13.13 -9.33 -14.98
CA TYR A 134 -14.26 -9.92 -15.70
C TYR A 134 -13.85 -11.15 -16.51
N ALA A 135 -14.66 -12.20 -16.45
CA ALA A 135 -14.40 -13.44 -17.18
C ALA A 135 -14.30 -13.16 -18.70
N PRO A 136 -13.33 -13.77 -19.41
CA PRO A 136 -13.19 -13.58 -20.87
C PRO A 136 -14.43 -13.96 -21.67
N ALA A 137 -15.26 -14.89 -21.15
CA ALA A 137 -16.52 -15.34 -21.76
C ALA A 137 -17.65 -14.31 -21.65
N LEU A 138 -17.51 -13.27 -20.79
CA LEU A 138 -18.53 -12.22 -20.68
C LEU A 138 -18.49 -11.30 -21.90
N SER A 139 -19.66 -11.06 -22.52
CA SER A 139 -19.74 -10.17 -23.68
C SER A 139 -19.27 -8.75 -23.32
N LYS A 140 -18.65 -8.07 -24.28
CA LYS A 140 -18.17 -6.68 -24.08
C LYS A 140 -19.30 -5.74 -23.64
N GLN A 141 -20.50 -5.91 -24.20
CA GLN A 141 -21.67 -5.11 -23.83
C GLN A 141 -22.04 -5.26 -22.35
N LYS A 142 -22.15 -6.52 -21.85
CA LYS A 142 -22.42 -6.78 -20.42
C LYS A 142 -21.33 -6.22 -19.52
N LYS A 143 -20.06 -6.38 -19.91
CA LYS A 143 -18.94 -5.80 -19.17
C LYS A 143 -19.06 -4.28 -19.06
N TYR A 144 -19.27 -3.59 -20.19
CA TYR A 144 -19.39 -2.13 -20.19
C TYR A 144 -20.65 -1.64 -19.45
N ALA A 145 -21.75 -2.39 -19.52
CA ALA A 145 -22.95 -2.09 -18.74
C ALA A 145 -22.67 -2.16 -17.22
N LEU A 146 -22.02 -3.23 -16.74
CA LEU A 146 -21.65 -3.37 -15.32
C LEU A 146 -20.67 -2.28 -14.88
N GLN A 147 -19.68 -1.96 -15.70
CA GLN A 147 -18.75 -0.85 -15.41
C GLN A 147 -19.49 0.50 -15.40
N GLY A 148 -20.42 0.72 -16.32
CA GLY A 148 -21.27 1.91 -16.36
C GLY A 148 -22.12 2.07 -15.11
N ILE A 149 -22.75 0.96 -14.64
CA ILE A 149 -23.49 0.95 -13.36
C ILE A 149 -22.56 1.31 -12.20
N GLY A 150 -21.36 0.74 -12.15
CA GLY A 150 -20.38 1.07 -11.11
C GLY A 150 -19.98 2.55 -11.12
N ILE A 151 -19.74 3.13 -12.30
CA ILE A 151 -19.41 4.55 -12.45
C ILE A 151 -20.60 5.43 -12.04
N ALA A 152 -21.82 5.09 -12.46
CA ALA A 152 -23.03 5.82 -12.10
C ALA A 152 -23.27 5.78 -10.58
N LEU A 153 -23.07 4.62 -9.96
CA LEU A 153 -23.17 4.47 -8.50
C LEU A 153 -22.09 5.32 -7.80
N LEU A 154 -20.85 5.33 -8.27
CA LEU A 154 -19.78 6.14 -7.70
C LEU A 154 -20.08 7.64 -7.81
N ALA A 155 -20.60 8.09 -8.97
CA ALA A 155 -21.03 9.46 -9.17
C ALA A 155 -22.19 9.84 -8.24
N PHE A 156 -23.20 8.97 -8.09
CA PHE A 156 -24.29 9.16 -7.13
C PHE A 156 -23.75 9.32 -5.70
N LEU A 157 -22.84 8.43 -5.26
CA LEU A 157 -22.24 8.49 -3.93
C LEU A 157 -21.43 9.78 -3.70
N ALA A 158 -20.80 10.31 -4.75
CA ALA A 158 -20.13 11.61 -4.69
C ALA A 158 -21.12 12.77 -4.52
N ILE A 159 -22.28 12.73 -5.20
CA ILE A 159 -23.31 13.78 -5.14
C ILE A 159 -23.97 13.82 -3.75
N VAL A 160 -24.29 12.64 -3.20
CA VAL A 160 -24.98 12.55 -1.90
C VAL A 160 -24.05 12.66 -0.70
N TYR A 161 -22.73 12.69 -0.91
CA TYR A 161 -21.76 12.78 0.16
C TYR A 161 -21.92 14.08 0.97
N LYS A 162 -21.90 13.93 2.29
CA LYS A 162 -21.78 15.02 3.25
C LYS A 162 -20.70 14.66 4.25
N GLY A 163 -19.72 15.52 4.37
CA GLY A 163 -18.67 15.42 5.38
C GLY A 163 -18.69 16.60 6.34
N GLY A 164 -17.81 16.58 7.34
CA GLY A 164 -17.66 17.66 8.32
C GLY A 164 -18.65 17.57 9.49
N GLU A 165 -18.83 18.66 10.19
CA GLU A 165 -19.69 18.75 11.38
C GLU A 165 -21.14 19.10 11.01
N THR A 166 -22.09 18.74 11.88
CA THR A 166 -23.50 19.11 11.73
C THR A 166 -23.62 20.64 11.76
N GLY A 167 -24.19 21.23 10.70
CA GLY A 167 -24.27 22.68 10.49
C GLY A 167 -23.14 23.31 9.66
N ASN A 168 -22.01 22.60 9.48
CA ASN A 168 -20.92 23.03 8.59
C ASN A 168 -20.46 21.86 7.70
N THR A 169 -21.35 21.42 6.83
CA THR A 169 -21.05 20.29 5.94
C THR A 169 -20.13 20.69 4.80
N VAL A 170 -19.24 19.78 4.46
CA VAL A 170 -18.31 19.93 3.34
C VAL A 170 -18.51 18.79 2.34
N TRP A 171 -18.19 19.05 1.07
CA TRP A 171 -18.16 18.02 0.04
C TRP A 171 -16.84 17.26 0.04
N LEU A 172 -16.72 16.22 -0.79
CA LEU A 172 -15.49 15.44 -0.96
C LEU A 172 -14.26 16.35 -1.15
N LYS A 173 -13.25 16.14 -0.31
CA LYS A 173 -11.97 16.88 -0.40
C LYS A 173 -10.83 15.94 -0.77
N PRO A 174 -9.90 16.37 -1.63
CA PRO A 174 -8.71 15.59 -1.92
C PRO A 174 -7.75 15.63 -0.72
N HIS A 175 -7.81 14.61 0.11
CA HIS A 175 -6.85 14.41 1.19
C HIS A 175 -5.80 13.39 0.75
N TRP A 176 -4.54 13.81 0.69
CA TRP A 176 -3.46 13.00 0.12
C TRP A 176 -2.78 12.06 1.13
N TRP A 177 -3.24 12.03 2.35
CA TRP A 177 -2.72 11.14 3.39
C TRP A 177 -3.41 9.76 3.43
N GLY A 178 -4.48 9.56 2.70
CA GLY A 178 -5.15 8.25 2.59
C GLY A 178 -4.27 7.20 1.91
N ILE A 179 -4.29 5.98 2.45
CA ILE A 179 -3.40 4.86 2.05
C ILE A 179 -3.37 4.64 0.54
N LEU A 180 -4.54 4.47 -0.11
CA LEU A 180 -4.59 4.21 -1.55
C LEU A 180 -4.13 5.41 -2.38
N GLY A 181 -4.38 6.64 -1.92
CA GLY A 181 -3.89 7.86 -2.55
C GLY A 181 -2.38 7.96 -2.52
N LEU A 182 -1.76 7.72 -1.36
CA LEU A 182 -0.30 7.67 -1.21
C LEU A 182 0.34 6.60 -2.08
N ILE A 183 -0.28 5.40 -2.15
CA ILE A 183 0.18 4.33 -3.05
C ILE A 183 0.07 4.78 -4.51
N GLY A 184 -1.03 5.41 -4.91
CA GLY A 184 -1.27 5.89 -6.27
C GLY A 184 -0.21 6.89 -6.73
N TRP A 185 0.09 7.90 -5.91
CA TRP A 185 1.12 8.91 -6.19
C TRP A 185 2.52 8.32 -6.20
N SER A 186 2.87 7.50 -5.19
CA SER A 186 4.19 6.86 -5.12
C SER A 186 4.44 5.92 -6.27
N TYR A 187 3.43 5.13 -6.65
CA TYR A 187 3.48 4.26 -7.82
C TYR A 187 3.67 5.07 -9.10
N LEU A 188 2.92 6.17 -9.29
CA LEU A 188 3.04 7.04 -10.46
C LEU A 188 4.46 7.57 -10.60
N LEU A 189 4.96 8.29 -9.60
CA LEU A 189 6.28 8.92 -9.66
C LEU A 189 7.39 7.90 -9.84
N SER A 190 7.39 6.83 -9.03
CA SER A 190 8.45 5.83 -9.07
C SER A 190 8.43 4.99 -10.36
N SER A 191 7.22 4.72 -10.92
CA SER A 191 7.10 4.03 -12.21
C SER A 191 7.57 4.90 -13.37
N LEU A 192 7.32 6.21 -13.35
CA LEU A 192 7.82 7.15 -14.35
C LEU A 192 9.35 7.21 -14.31
N VAL A 193 9.94 7.36 -13.11
CA VAL A 193 11.40 7.32 -12.94
C VAL A 193 11.98 6.02 -13.50
N PHE A 194 11.39 4.87 -13.18
CA PHE A 194 11.85 3.58 -13.69
C PHE A 194 11.72 3.47 -15.22
N LEU A 195 10.57 3.89 -15.77
CA LEU A 195 10.28 3.85 -17.21
C LEU A 195 11.30 4.68 -18.00
N PHE A 196 11.50 5.96 -17.62
CA PHE A 196 12.37 6.89 -18.33
C PHE A 196 13.87 6.60 -18.10
N SER A 197 14.25 6.12 -16.91
CA SER A 197 15.63 5.68 -16.66
C SER A 197 15.98 4.37 -17.39
N LYS A 198 14.96 3.69 -17.96
CA LYS A 198 15.11 2.35 -18.56
C LYS A 198 15.77 1.34 -17.60
N GLY A 199 15.49 1.49 -16.29
CA GLY A 199 16.04 0.61 -15.25
C GLY A 199 17.55 0.79 -15.00
N LYS A 200 18.17 1.90 -15.41
CA LYS A 200 19.60 2.19 -15.13
C LYS A 200 19.80 2.43 -13.63
N LEU A 201 20.50 1.52 -12.97
CA LEU A 201 20.69 1.52 -11.51
C LEU A 201 21.27 2.84 -10.96
N PRO A 202 22.27 3.51 -11.56
CA PRO A 202 22.74 4.80 -11.03
C PRO A 202 21.64 5.86 -10.96
N ILE A 203 20.79 5.98 -11.99
CA ILE A 203 19.69 6.95 -12.01
C ILE A 203 18.65 6.62 -10.92
N LEU A 204 18.37 5.33 -10.70
CA LEU A 204 17.43 4.88 -9.67
C LEU A 204 17.96 5.17 -8.27
N ILE A 205 19.27 4.97 -8.03
CA ILE A 205 19.93 5.32 -6.76
C ILE A 205 19.89 6.84 -6.57
N SER A 206 20.21 7.64 -7.60
CA SER A 206 20.14 9.09 -7.52
C SER A 206 18.73 9.59 -7.18
N ALA A 207 17.70 8.97 -7.75
CA ALA A 207 16.30 9.30 -7.43
C ALA A 207 15.95 8.93 -5.98
N LEU A 208 16.39 7.77 -5.48
CA LEU A 208 16.22 7.39 -4.09
C LEU A 208 16.89 8.40 -3.15
N VAL A 209 18.14 8.74 -3.41
CA VAL A 209 18.90 9.75 -2.64
C VAL A 209 18.20 11.09 -2.70
N PHE A 210 17.72 11.52 -3.87
CA PHE A 210 16.95 12.75 -4.02
C PHE A 210 15.72 12.79 -3.10
N PHE A 211 14.89 11.73 -3.09
CA PHE A 211 13.70 11.72 -2.23
C PHE A 211 14.03 11.69 -0.74
N ILE A 212 15.11 11.01 -0.34
CA ILE A 212 15.57 11.02 1.04
C ILE A 212 16.07 12.43 1.42
N LEU A 213 16.90 13.06 0.59
CA LEU A 213 17.40 14.41 0.83
C LEU A 213 16.29 15.45 0.83
N PHE A 214 15.29 15.31 -0.05
CA PHE A 214 14.12 16.18 -0.06
C PHE A 214 13.33 16.05 1.27
N ASN A 215 13.16 14.82 1.76
CA ASN A 215 12.50 14.57 3.03
C ASN A 215 13.30 15.16 4.21
N ILE A 216 14.63 15.03 4.21
CA ILE A 216 15.53 15.67 5.19
C ILE A 216 15.38 17.19 5.13
N ALA A 217 15.47 17.77 3.93
CA ALA A 217 15.38 19.23 3.74
C ALA A 217 14.04 19.81 4.20
N ALA A 218 12.93 19.06 3.94
CA ALA A 218 11.61 19.44 4.43
C ALA A 218 11.54 19.48 5.96
N HIS A 219 12.11 18.49 6.66
CA HIS A 219 12.11 18.41 8.12
C HIS A 219 13.14 19.36 8.77
N ALA A 220 14.22 19.69 8.06
CA ALA A 220 15.20 20.69 8.51
C ALA A 220 14.70 22.13 8.32
N GLY A 221 13.51 22.34 7.74
CA GLY A 221 12.96 23.65 7.46
C GLY A 221 13.59 24.40 6.28
N TRP A 222 14.46 23.73 5.51
CA TRP A 222 15.15 24.38 4.36
C TRP A 222 14.22 24.68 3.18
N LEU A 223 13.00 24.11 3.18
CA LEU A 223 12.03 24.25 2.10
C LEU A 223 10.87 25.18 2.44
N HIS A 224 11.02 26.10 3.42
CA HIS A 224 9.97 27.09 3.76
C HIS A 224 9.49 27.92 2.60
N TRP A 225 10.35 28.23 1.63
CA TRP A 225 10.01 28.96 0.43
C TRP A 225 9.02 28.22 -0.48
N LEU A 226 8.81 26.91 -0.29
CA LEU A 226 7.83 26.09 -0.97
C LEU A 226 6.45 26.07 -0.28
N GLU A 227 6.29 26.67 0.91
CA GLU A 227 5.03 26.67 1.66
C GLU A 227 3.81 27.11 0.84
N PRO A 228 3.88 28.15 -0.03
CA PRO A 228 2.73 28.57 -0.85
C PRO A 228 2.25 27.50 -1.83
N ILE A 229 3.14 26.61 -2.28
CA ILE A 229 2.82 25.52 -3.21
C ILE A 229 2.75 24.14 -2.54
N ARG A 230 2.94 24.10 -1.23
CA ARG A 230 2.91 22.88 -0.41
C ARG A 230 1.66 22.02 -0.65
N PRO A 231 0.43 22.57 -0.73
CA PRO A 231 -0.77 21.78 -1.00
C PRO A 231 -0.69 20.94 -2.28
N TYR A 232 0.17 21.33 -3.21
CA TYR A 232 0.33 20.67 -4.53
C TYR A 232 1.53 19.72 -4.58
N ILE A 233 2.65 20.03 -3.90
CA ILE A 233 3.88 19.25 -4.00
C ILE A 233 4.07 18.23 -2.85
N TRP A 234 3.44 18.45 -1.70
CA TRP A 234 3.52 17.55 -0.53
C TRP A 234 2.58 16.35 -0.62
N ILE A 235 1.89 16.17 -1.74
CA ILE A 235 0.95 15.06 -1.97
C ILE A 235 1.58 13.67 -1.78
N THR A 236 2.91 13.58 -1.81
CA THR A 236 3.68 12.34 -1.63
C THR A 236 4.37 12.24 -0.27
N GLY A 237 3.84 12.92 0.75
CA GLY A 237 4.36 12.86 2.11
C GLY A 237 5.80 13.38 2.23
N ASN A 238 6.06 14.61 1.76
CA ASN A 238 7.39 15.22 1.79
C ASN A 238 8.50 14.35 1.15
N GLY A 239 8.17 13.54 0.15
CA GLY A 239 9.10 12.61 -0.48
C GLY A 239 9.24 11.25 0.22
N SER A 240 8.64 11.04 1.39
CA SER A 240 8.73 9.80 2.17
C SER A 240 8.20 8.58 1.41
N SER A 241 7.00 8.67 0.88
CA SER A 241 6.35 7.56 0.17
C SER A 241 7.09 7.16 -1.12
N PRO A 242 7.51 8.09 -2.01
CA PRO A 242 8.33 7.72 -3.16
C PRO A 242 9.73 7.24 -2.76
N ALA A 243 10.33 7.69 -1.64
CA ALA A 243 11.61 7.15 -1.16
C ALA A 243 11.48 5.66 -0.84
N LEU A 244 10.44 5.26 -0.08
CA LEU A 244 10.16 3.84 0.23
C LEU A 244 9.94 3.01 -1.03
N THR A 245 9.18 3.52 -1.99
CA THR A 245 8.91 2.83 -3.25
C THR A 245 10.16 2.74 -4.13
N MET A 246 10.96 3.81 -4.21
CA MET A 246 12.24 3.80 -4.94
C MET A 246 13.25 2.83 -4.33
N ALA A 247 13.31 2.72 -3.00
CA ALA A 247 14.16 1.74 -2.34
C ALA A 247 13.77 0.30 -2.75
N GLY A 248 12.48 0.00 -2.88
CA GLY A 248 12.01 -1.26 -3.43
C GLY A 248 12.46 -1.49 -4.88
N ILE A 249 12.36 -0.47 -5.74
CA ILE A 249 12.84 -0.55 -7.14
C ILE A 249 14.35 -0.82 -7.18
N VAL A 250 15.15 -0.05 -6.44
CA VAL A 250 16.61 -0.23 -6.37
C VAL A 250 16.96 -1.65 -5.92
N THR A 251 16.30 -2.15 -4.88
CA THR A 251 16.48 -3.52 -4.35
C THR A 251 16.13 -4.57 -5.40
N ALA A 252 15.02 -4.43 -6.12
CA ALA A 252 14.62 -5.36 -7.17
C ALA A 252 15.61 -5.38 -8.35
N VAL A 253 16.06 -4.20 -8.80
CA VAL A 253 17.03 -4.09 -9.91
C VAL A 253 18.40 -4.64 -9.51
N LEU A 254 18.88 -4.33 -8.30
CA LEU A 254 20.12 -4.85 -7.76
C LEU A 254 20.08 -6.39 -7.68
N TYR A 255 19.01 -6.93 -7.10
CA TYR A 255 18.81 -8.38 -7.02
C TYR A 255 18.80 -9.02 -8.40
N SER A 256 17.96 -8.54 -9.33
CA SER A 256 17.82 -9.13 -10.67
C SER A 256 19.14 -9.09 -11.44
N SER A 257 19.87 -7.98 -11.39
CA SER A 257 21.14 -7.81 -12.11
C SER A 257 22.26 -8.75 -11.63
N LEU A 258 22.27 -9.09 -10.34
CA LEU A 258 23.28 -9.98 -9.75
C LEU A 258 22.85 -11.45 -9.80
N ALA A 259 21.56 -11.73 -9.62
CA ALA A 259 21.01 -13.10 -9.70
C ALA A 259 21.17 -13.69 -11.11
N GLU A 260 20.93 -12.88 -12.16
CA GLU A 260 21.17 -13.29 -13.56
C GLU A 260 22.62 -13.69 -13.84
N LYS A 261 23.56 -13.07 -13.14
CA LYS A 261 24.99 -13.37 -13.23
C LYS A 261 25.43 -14.52 -12.32
N GLY A 262 24.50 -15.17 -11.61
CA GLY A 262 24.80 -16.22 -10.63
C GLY A 262 25.53 -15.72 -9.37
N LYS A 263 25.66 -14.38 -9.18
CA LYS A 263 26.44 -13.77 -8.09
C LYS A 263 25.60 -13.63 -6.80
N TYR A 264 24.97 -14.70 -6.35
CA TYR A 264 24.06 -14.67 -5.20
C TYR A 264 24.74 -14.23 -3.90
N LYS A 265 25.96 -14.69 -3.60
CA LYS A 265 26.68 -14.27 -2.37
C LYS A 265 26.89 -12.76 -2.34
N VAL A 266 27.35 -12.17 -3.45
CA VAL A 266 27.55 -10.73 -3.58
C VAL A 266 26.21 -9.99 -3.43
N CYS A 267 25.14 -10.52 -4.04
CA CYS A 267 23.81 -9.97 -3.92
C CYS A 267 23.35 -9.91 -2.46
N PHE A 268 23.45 -11.03 -1.73
CA PHE A 268 23.08 -11.07 -0.30
C PHE A 268 23.90 -10.09 0.53
N MET A 269 25.23 -10.05 0.33
CA MET A 269 26.09 -9.11 1.06
C MET A 269 25.71 -7.65 0.80
N LEU A 270 25.44 -7.29 -0.47
CA LEU A 270 25.05 -5.92 -0.83
C LEU A 270 23.66 -5.56 -0.29
N LEU A 271 22.69 -6.47 -0.31
CA LEU A 271 21.37 -6.23 0.27
C LEU A 271 21.44 -6.10 1.80
N LEU A 272 22.22 -6.94 2.49
CA LEU A 272 22.45 -6.82 3.93
C LEU A 272 23.14 -5.48 4.25
N ALA A 273 24.20 -5.12 3.54
CA ALA A 273 24.88 -3.85 3.72
C ALA A 273 23.94 -2.67 3.47
N PHE A 274 23.14 -2.70 2.41
CA PHE A 274 22.16 -1.66 2.12
C PHE A 274 21.12 -1.53 3.24
N GLY A 275 20.55 -2.65 3.71
CA GLY A 275 19.59 -2.66 4.82
C GLY A 275 20.19 -2.09 6.12
N VAL A 276 21.42 -2.49 6.47
CA VAL A 276 22.13 -2.00 7.66
C VAL A 276 22.46 -0.52 7.54
N ILE A 277 22.92 -0.05 6.36
CA ILE A 277 23.20 1.39 6.12
C ILE A 277 21.92 2.20 6.28
N MET A 278 20.78 1.74 5.78
CA MET A 278 19.49 2.42 5.96
C MET A 278 19.08 2.48 7.42
N LEU A 279 19.22 1.38 8.17
CA LEU A 279 18.92 1.36 9.61
C LEU A 279 19.84 2.31 10.38
N ALA A 280 21.15 2.18 10.18
CA ALA A 280 22.15 3.02 10.88
C ALA A 280 21.95 4.50 10.54
N GLY A 281 21.74 4.84 9.27
CA GLY A 281 21.44 6.18 8.81
C GLY A 281 20.15 6.74 9.42
N GLY A 282 19.10 5.90 9.50
CA GLY A 282 17.85 6.28 10.14
C GLY A 282 18.00 6.62 11.61
N PHE A 283 18.76 5.84 12.37
CA PHE A 283 19.07 6.15 13.77
C PHE A 283 20.01 7.36 13.91
N ALA A 284 20.99 7.52 13.03
CA ALA A 284 21.91 8.66 13.04
C ALA A 284 21.18 10.00 12.79
N ILE A 285 20.14 9.99 11.95
CA ILE A 285 19.37 11.20 11.63
C ILE A 285 18.19 11.45 12.59
N ARG A 286 17.97 10.59 13.59
CA ARG A 286 16.90 10.71 14.59
C ARG A 286 16.82 12.08 15.28
N PRO A 287 17.93 12.78 15.60
CA PRO A 287 17.85 14.12 16.16
C PRO A 287 17.11 15.14 15.29
N LEU A 288 16.98 14.89 13.98
CA LEU A 288 16.25 15.74 13.05
C LEU A 288 14.76 15.39 13.00
N GLY A 289 14.04 15.51 14.08
CA GLY A 289 12.59 15.32 14.13
C GLY A 289 12.09 14.00 14.71
N GLY A 290 12.97 13.13 15.24
CA GLY A 290 12.60 11.85 15.84
C GLY A 290 12.13 10.80 14.84
N ILE A 291 11.58 9.71 15.36
CA ILE A 291 10.96 8.62 14.56
C ILE A 291 9.44 8.82 14.62
N SER A 292 8.80 9.14 13.51
CA SER A 292 7.33 9.29 13.47
C SER A 292 6.76 9.00 12.08
N LYS A 293 5.81 8.06 12.01
CA LYS A 293 5.01 7.79 10.82
C LYS A 293 4.11 8.97 10.48
N ILE A 294 3.43 9.53 11.48
CA ILE A 294 2.44 10.60 11.27
C ILE A 294 3.10 11.83 10.66
N ARG A 295 4.29 12.18 11.15
CA ARG A 295 5.09 13.29 10.59
C ARG A 295 5.91 12.88 9.36
N ALA A 296 5.93 11.61 8.98
CA ALA A 296 6.70 11.05 7.86
C ALA A 296 8.18 11.44 7.90
N THR A 297 8.81 11.28 9.09
CA THR A 297 10.19 11.75 9.35
C THR A 297 11.24 10.95 8.57
N PRO A 298 12.40 11.55 8.22
CA PRO A 298 13.47 10.86 7.51
C PRO A 298 14.00 9.63 8.25
N SER A 299 14.10 9.71 9.57
CA SER A 299 14.48 8.59 10.43
C SER A 299 13.55 7.41 10.26
N TRP A 300 12.23 7.63 10.35
CA TRP A 300 11.23 6.59 10.14
C TRP A 300 11.31 5.98 8.73
N VAL A 301 11.44 6.80 7.68
CA VAL A 301 11.58 6.33 6.28
C VAL A 301 12.78 5.41 6.13
N MET A 302 13.94 5.82 6.63
CA MET A 302 15.18 5.05 6.49
C MET A 302 15.15 3.76 7.32
N ILE A 303 14.63 3.80 8.55
CA ILE A 303 14.49 2.61 9.40
C ILE A 303 13.53 1.61 8.75
N CYS A 304 12.35 2.04 8.31
CA CYS A 304 11.39 1.16 7.62
C CYS A 304 11.94 0.60 6.31
N THR A 305 12.74 1.38 5.58
CA THR A 305 13.47 0.91 4.39
C THR A 305 14.45 -0.19 4.75
N GLY A 306 15.26 0.01 5.79
CA GLY A 306 16.22 -0.96 6.27
C GLY A 306 15.56 -2.27 6.70
N ILE A 307 14.49 -2.19 7.52
CA ILE A 307 13.67 -3.35 7.92
C ILE A 307 13.15 -4.09 6.69
N SER A 308 12.59 -3.36 5.71
CA SER A 308 12.02 -3.94 4.50
C SER A 308 13.05 -4.71 3.67
N ILE A 309 14.26 -4.14 3.49
CA ILE A 309 15.34 -4.77 2.73
C ILE A 309 15.84 -6.03 3.44
N LEU A 310 16.08 -5.97 4.76
CA LEU A 310 16.57 -7.11 5.52
C LEU A 310 15.55 -8.24 5.55
N PHE A 311 14.27 -7.91 5.76
CA PHE A 311 13.20 -8.91 5.75
C PHE A 311 13.02 -9.54 4.36
N PHE A 312 13.06 -8.74 3.30
CA PHE A 312 13.02 -9.25 1.92
C PHE A 312 14.21 -10.16 1.62
N THR A 313 15.41 -9.80 2.09
CA THR A 313 16.62 -10.64 1.94
C THR A 313 16.45 -11.99 2.62
N ALA A 314 15.88 -12.01 3.84
CA ALA A 314 15.55 -13.24 4.53
C ALA A 314 14.51 -14.09 3.78
N LEU A 315 13.49 -13.45 3.19
CA LEU A 315 12.48 -14.14 2.37
C LEU A 315 13.08 -14.72 1.08
N ILE A 316 13.98 -14.04 0.38
CA ILE A 316 14.67 -14.59 -0.78
C ILE A 316 15.41 -15.89 -0.37
N TRP A 317 16.11 -15.86 0.77
CA TRP A 317 16.81 -17.04 1.25
C TRP A 317 15.86 -18.19 1.59
N LEU A 318 14.77 -17.91 2.31
CA LEU A 318 13.80 -18.91 2.74
C LEU A 318 12.96 -19.47 1.58
N ILE A 319 12.43 -18.59 0.73
CA ILE A 319 11.46 -18.92 -0.30
C ILE A 319 12.14 -19.35 -1.60
N ASP A 320 13.01 -18.49 -2.15
CA ASP A 320 13.59 -18.73 -3.48
C ASP A 320 14.80 -19.68 -3.45
N ARG A 321 15.55 -19.75 -2.31
CA ARG A 321 16.71 -20.61 -2.18
C ARG A 321 16.41 -21.93 -1.46
N LYS A 322 15.57 -21.92 -0.40
CA LYS A 322 15.20 -23.10 0.38
C LYS A 322 13.86 -23.72 -0.05
N ASN A 323 13.18 -23.15 -1.05
CA ASN A 323 11.90 -23.62 -1.61
C ASN A 323 10.79 -23.82 -0.55
N LYS A 324 10.75 -22.97 0.50
CA LYS A 324 9.76 -23.06 1.58
C LYS A 324 8.47 -22.27 1.32
N GLN A 325 8.13 -21.99 0.06
CA GLN A 325 6.92 -21.26 -0.31
C GLN A 325 5.62 -21.89 0.19
N ASN A 326 5.60 -23.22 0.37
CA ASN A 326 4.41 -23.93 0.82
C ASN A 326 3.97 -23.58 2.25
N TRP A 327 4.87 -23.02 3.09
CA TRP A 327 4.54 -22.56 4.42
C TRP A 327 3.52 -21.42 4.44
N PHE A 328 3.40 -20.70 3.33
CA PHE A 328 2.60 -19.48 3.17
C PHE A 328 1.34 -19.68 2.32
N LEU A 329 0.95 -20.94 2.02
CA LEU A 329 -0.18 -21.23 1.14
C LEU A 329 -1.51 -20.67 1.68
N ILE A 330 -1.71 -20.69 2.99
CA ILE A 330 -2.94 -20.20 3.64
C ILE A 330 -3.13 -18.69 3.36
N ILE A 331 -2.06 -17.91 3.40
CA ILE A 331 -2.13 -16.45 3.19
C ILE A 331 -1.89 -16.05 1.73
N LYS A 332 -1.61 -16.99 0.83
CA LYS A 332 -1.34 -16.72 -0.59
C LYS A 332 -2.39 -15.81 -1.27
N PRO A 333 -3.72 -15.95 -1.01
CA PRO A 333 -4.72 -15.05 -1.62
C PRO A 333 -4.50 -13.58 -1.34
N ALA A 334 -3.96 -13.22 -0.16
CA ALA A 334 -3.62 -11.84 0.16
C ALA A 334 -2.50 -11.26 -0.74
N GLY A 335 -1.60 -12.11 -1.25
CA GLY A 335 -0.54 -11.73 -2.18
C GLY A 335 -0.98 -11.67 -3.64
N THR A 336 -1.93 -12.53 -4.05
CA THR A 336 -2.43 -12.63 -5.43
C THR A 336 -3.58 -11.68 -5.72
N SER A 337 -4.44 -11.40 -4.73
CA SER A 337 -5.62 -10.53 -4.81
C SER A 337 -5.60 -9.44 -3.73
N THR A 338 -4.44 -8.78 -3.61
CA THR A 338 -4.11 -7.84 -2.53
C THR A 338 -5.13 -6.71 -2.36
N LEU A 339 -5.58 -6.08 -3.46
CA LEU A 339 -6.55 -5.00 -3.40
C LEU A 339 -7.93 -5.51 -2.95
N THR A 340 -8.32 -6.71 -3.37
CA THR A 340 -9.55 -7.36 -2.90
C THR A 340 -9.48 -7.63 -1.40
N ALA A 341 -8.37 -8.19 -0.91
CA ALA A 341 -8.15 -8.42 0.53
C ALA A 341 -8.22 -7.11 1.33
N TYR A 342 -7.65 -6.02 0.80
CA TYR A 342 -7.68 -4.70 1.43
C TYR A 342 -9.09 -4.10 1.52
N LEU A 343 -9.93 -4.33 0.50
CA LEU A 343 -11.27 -3.74 0.42
C LEU A 343 -12.36 -4.56 1.13
N LEU A 344 -12.15 -5.85 1.36
CA LEU A 344 -13.16 -6.69 2.04
C LEU A 344 -13.55 -6.20 3.43
N PRO A 345 -12.66 -5.71 4.30
CA PRO A 345 -13.05 -5.13 5.58
C PRO A 345 -14.06 -4.00 5.46
N TYR A 346 -14.03 -3.20 4.38
CA TYR A 346 -15.00 -2.12 4.09
C TYR A 346 -16.39 -2.63 3.66
N ILE A 347 -16.57 -3.93 3.58
CA ILE A 347 -17.90 -4.57 3.49
C ILE A 347 -18.24 -5.24 4.83
N VAL A 348 -17.27 -5.94 5.43
CA VAL A 348 -17.50 -6.79 6.61
C VAL A 348 -17.80 -5.96 7.85
N TYR A 349 -17.02 -4.88 8.12
CA TYR A 349 -17.29 -4.03 9.29
C TYR A 349 -18.66 -3.32 9.23
N PRO A 350 -19.02 -2.66 8.12
CA PRO A 350 -20.35 -2.06 8.02
C PRO A 350 -21.48 -3.08 8.13
N LEU A 351 -21.31 -4.30 7.61
CA LEU A 351 -22.30 -5.36 7.76
C LEU A 351 -22.49 -5.76 9.22
N TYR A 352 -21.43 -5.90 10.01
CA TYR A 352 -21.55 -6.18 11.45
C TYR A 352 -22.41 -5.13 12.16
N VAL A 353 -22.19 -3.85 11.84
CA VAL A 353 -22.97 -2.75 12.42
C VAL A 353 -24.42 -2.81 11.98
N LEU A 354 -24.70 -3.02 10.69
CA LEU A 354 -26.07 -3.05 10.15
C LEU A 354 -26.92 -4.20 10.69
N ILE A 355 -26.31 -5.37 10.93
CA ILE A 355 -27.01 -6.54 11.48
C ILE A 355 -26.96 -6.60 13.02
N GLY A 356 -26.40 -5.57 13.66
CA GLY A 356 -26.36 -5.44 15.12
C GLY A 356 -25.40 -6.41 15.82
N ILE A 357 -24.38 -6.93 15.14
CA ILE A 357 -23.35 -7.77 15.78
C ILE A 357 -22.43 -6.88 16.59
N SER A 358 -22.40 -7.12 17.91
CA SER A 358 -21.42 -6.55 18.83
C SER A 358 -20.59 -7.66 19.47
N PHE A 359 -19.28 -7.41 19.58
CA PHE A 359 -18.40 -8.37 20.24
C PHE A 359 -18.48 -8.22 21.76
N PRO A 360 -18.51 -9.32 22.53
CA PRO A 360 -18.39 -9.28 23.98
C PRO A 360 -17.10 -8.55 24.41
N ALA A 361 -17.15 -7.81 25.51
CA ALA A 361 -16.04 -6.98 26.00
C ALA A 361 -14.72 -7.75 26.15
N PHE A 362 -14.76 -9.04 26.54
CA PHE A 362 -13.54 -9.84 26.66
C PHE A 362 -12.82 -10.08 25.33
N LEU A 363 -13.56 -10.10 24.18
CA LEU A 363 -12.95 -10.22 22.84
C LEU A 363 -12.43 -8.87 22.31
N LEU A 364 -12.61 -7.79 23.05
CA LEU A 364 -12.07 -6.47 22.73
C LEU A 364 -10.92 -6.06 23.67
N ASN A 365 -10.43 -7.01 24.48
CA ASN A 365 -9.45 -6.70 25.54
C ASN A 365 -8.25 -7.68 25.49
N GLY A 366 -7.04 -7.12 25.63
CA GLY A 366 -5.80 -7.86 25.83
C GLY A 366 -5.53 -8.96 24.81
N ILE A 367 -5.06 -10.10 25.28
CA ILE A 367 -4.68 -11.25 24.44
C ILE A 367 -5.88 -11.82 23.67
N ALA A 368 -7.07 -11.88 24.28
CA ALA A 368 -8.27 -12.40 23.62
C ALA A 368 -8.65 -11.52 22.42
N GLY A 369 -8.55 -10.18 22.57
CA GLY A 369 -8.72 -9.23 21.47
C GLY A 369 -7.70 -9.44 20.36
N LEU A 370 -6.42 -9.63 20.69
CA LEU A 370 -5.38 -9.91 19.71
C LEU A 370 -5.64 -11.19 18.91
N ILE A 371 -6.07 -12.27 19.59
CA ILE A 371 -6.45 -13.51 18.92
C ILE A 371 -7.63 -13.29 17.99
N LYS A 372 -8.69 -12.55 18.45
CA LYS A 372 -9.82 -12.17 17.60
C LYS A 372 -9.36 -11.44 16.33
N SER A 373 -8.47 -10.45 16.45
CA SER A 373 -7.95 -9.68 15.31
C SER A 373 -7.11 -10.51 14.35
N LEU A 374 -6.30 -11.45 14.85
CA LEU A 374 -5.57 -12.42 14.01
C LEU A 374 -6.52 -13.34 13.25
N LEU A 375 -7.55 -13.86 13.91
CA LEU A 375 -8.56 -14.70 13.28
C LEU A 375 -9.39 -13.93 12.27
N PHE A 376 -9.72 -12.67 12.55
CA PHE A 376 -10.37 -11.78 11.59
C PHE A 376 -9.51 -11.57 10.34
N ALA A 377 -8.23 -11.25 10.49
CA ALA A 377 -7.32 -11.11 9.35
C ALA A 377 -7.24 -12.40 8.52
N LEU A 378 -7.17 -13.56 9.18
CA LEU A 378 -7.18 -14.86 8.52
C LEU A 378 -8.51 -15.11 7.78
N LEU A 379 -9.64 -14.80 8.40
CA LEU A 379 -10.97 -14.92 7.79
C LEU A 379 -11.07 -14.09 6.50
N ILE A 380 -10.64 -12.83 6.54
CA ILE A 380 -10.65 -11.94 5.36
C ILE A 380 -9.80 -12.54 4.22
N ILE A 381 -8.64 -13.13 4.54
CA ILE A 381 -7.80 -13.77 3.52
C ILE A 381 -8.45 -15.03 2.95
N LEU A 382 -9.08 -15.86 3.77
CA LEU A 382 -9.79 -17.04 3.32
C LEU A 382 -10.98 -16.66 2.43
N LEU A 383 -11.75 -15.63 2.81
CA LEU A 383 -12.82 -15.06 1.98
C LEU A 383 -12.26 -14.51 0.65
N THR A 384 -11.11 -13.81 0.69
CA THR A 384 -10.43 -13.37 -0.54
C THR A 384 -10.10 -14.55 -1.45
N GLY A 385 -9.60 -15.65 -0.88
CA GLY A 385 -9.29 -16.87 -1.63
C GLY A 385 -10.53 -17.53 -2.23
N LEU A 386 -11.66 -17.51 -1.53
CA LEU A 386 -12.93 -17.99 -2.04
C LEU A 386 -13.43 -17.13 -3.21
N LEU A 387 -13.41 -15.81 -3.05
CA LEU A 387 -13.79 -14.86 -4.10
C LEU A 387 -12.87 -14.97 -5.33
N GLU A 388 -11.57 -15.20 -5.13
CA GLU A 388 -10.61 -15.40 -6.22
C GLU A 388 -10.96 -16.66 -7.05
N LYS A 389 -11.41 -17.74 -6.42
CA LYS A 389 -11.90 -18.94 -7.14
C LYS A 389 -13.09 -18.63 -8.05
N TRP A 390 -13.95 -17.71 -7.65
CA TRP A 390 -15.09 -17.23 -8.44
C TRP A 390 -14.74 -16.06 -9.38
N ARG A 391 -13.46 -15.72 -9.50
CA ARG A 391 -12.97 -14.56 -10.26
C ARG A 391 -13.48 -13.20 -9.76
N ILE A 392 -14.00 -13.14 -8.55
CA ILE A 392 -14.39 -11.88 -7.91
C ILE A 392 -13.13 -11.27 -7.28
N ARG A 393 -12.31 -10.67 -8.11
CA ARG A 393 -11.11 -9.97 -7.68
C ARG A 393 -10.89 -8.71 -8.50
N LEU A 394 -10.30 -7.71 -7.88
CA LEU A 394 -9.98 -6.44 -8.53
C LEU A 394 -8.68 -6.55 -9.33
N LYS A 395 -8.70 -5.94 -10.52
CA LYS A 395 -7.55 -5.86 -11.43
C LYS A 395 -7.47 -4.47 -12.04
N ILE A 396 -6.51 -3.70 -11.58
CA ILE A 396 -6.19 -2.35 -12.04
C ILE A 396 -4.88 -2.29 -12.81
#